data_84864e449dda1aa67273f5937558f272
#
_entry.id   84864e449dda1aa67273f5937558f272
#
_cell.length_a   1.000
_cell.length_b   1.000
_cell.length_c   1.000
_cell.angle_alpha   90.00
_cell.angle_beta   90.00
_cell.angle_gamma   90.00
#
_symmetry.space_group_name_H-M   'P 1'
#
loop_
_entity.id
_entity.type
_entity.pdbx_description
1 polymer ?
#
loop_
_entity_poly.entity_id
_entity_poly.type
_entity_poly.pdbx_seq_one_letter_code
_entity_poly.pdbx_strand_id
1 'polypeptide(L)'
;RGLGDVYKRQMYTHFDKRILSVTHDVTSLLSLGENVIGVQLGNGWYNHQSTAVWFFDKASWRNRPKFTAQLHLRYTDGTTEYLGTDSTWQTTDSPVIFNSIYTAEHYDAQKELAGWDSPGFNATGWYHAQETESPTETIKSQVMHPIRETARYTATQCKKINDSCYVYHFPQNIAGVTELKVKGKKGTKLRLKHGEL
;
A
#
# COMPACT_ATOMS: atom_id res chain seq x y z
N ARG A 1 15.01 7.47 0.38
CA ARG A 1 13.89 7.76 -0.56
C ARG A 1 13.24 6.44 -0.91
N GLY A 2 12.10 6.13 -0.28
CA GLY A 2 11.36 4.91 -0.55
C GLY A 2 10.65 4.93 -1.91
N LEU A 3 10.16 3.75 -2.34
CA LEU A 3 9.22 3.60 -3.47
C LEU A 3 7.81 4.15 -3.09
N GLY A 4 7.74 5.21 -2.28
CA GLY A 4 6.52 5.73 -1.65
C GLY A 4 5.36 6.05 -2.59
N ASP A 5 5.58 6.10 -3.89
CA ASP A 5 4.57 6.49 -4.87
C ASP A 5 3.96 5.30 -5.63
N VAL A 6 4.05 4.09 -5.05
CA VAL A 6 3.57 2.87 -5.70
C VAL A 6 2.13 2.57 -5.30
N TYR A 7 1.18 3.29 -5.85
CA TYR A 7 -0.23 3.00 -5.68
C TYR A 7 -0.71 1.94 -6.68
N LYS A 8 -1.42 0.92 -6.18
CA LYS A 8 -2.16 -0.09 -6.97
C LYS A 8 -1.39 -0.64 -8.19
N ARG A 9 -0.14 -1.02 -8.01
CA ARG A 9 0.67 -1.54 -9.13
C ARG A 9 0.22 -2.91 -9.58
N GLN A 10 -0.39 -3.68 -8.70
CA GLN A 10 -0.88 -5.01 -9.02
C GLN A 10 -2.34 -4.93 -9.46
N MET A 11 -2.60 -5.43 -10.65
CA MET A 11 -3.95 -5.50 -11.19
C MET A 11 -4.72 -6.69 -10.63
N TYR A 12 -6.04 -6.58 -10.64
CA TYR A 12 -6.92 -7.67 -10.29
C TYR A 12 -6.79 -8.83 -11.27
N THR A 13 -6.73 -10.05 -10.71
CA THR A 13 -6.81 -11.31 -11.46
C THR A 13 -7.67 -12.31 -10.69
N HIS A 14 -7.90 -13.46 -11.28
CA HIS A 14 -8.42 -14.63 -10.56
C HIS A 14 -7.24 -15.25 -9.78
N PHE A 15 -7.07 -14.87 -8.53
CA PHE A 15 -5.83 -15.08 -7.76
C PHE A 15 -5.49 -16.56 -7.50
N ASP A 16 -6.48 -17.46 -7.54
CA ASP A 16 -6.28 -18.90 -7.47
C ASP A 16 -5.86 -19.53 -8.81
N LYS A 17 -5.89 -18.75 -9.91
CA LYS A 17 -5.45 -19.18 -11.25
C LYS A 17 -4.08 -18.60 -11.62
N ARG A 18 -3.83 -17.35 -11.24
CA ARG A 18 -2.55 -16.69 -11.49
C ARG A 18 -2.36 -15.46 -10.62
N ILE A 19 -1.12 -15.16 -10.33
CA ILE A 19 -0.67 -13.93 -9.67
C ILE A 19 0.20 -13.15 -10.64
N LEU A 20 0.12 -11.82 -10.58
CA LEU A 20 0.99 -10.94 -11.35
C LEU A 20 2.15 -10.46 -10.48
N SER A 21 3.37 -10.62 -10.96
CA SER A 21 4.58 -10.07 -10.33
C SER A 21 4.93 -8.72 -10.94
N VAL A 22 5.49 -7.83 -10.12
CA VAL A 22 6.01 -6.54 -10.55
C VAL A 22 7.48 -6.48 -10.22
N THR A 23 8.30 -6.10 -11.19
CA THR A 23 9.75 -5.93 -11.02
C THR A 23 10.09 -4.45 -10.92
N HIS A 24 10.96 -4.11 -9.97
CA HIS A 24 11.46 -2.76 -9.75
C HIS A 24 12.97 -2.76 -9.84
N ASP A 25 13.54 -1.81 -10.57
CA ASP A 25 14.94 -1.49 -10.45
C ASP A 25 15.15 -0.62 -9.21
N VAL A 26 15.85 -1.18 -8.24
CA VAL A 26 16.15 -0.52 -6.95
C VAL A 26 17.62 -0.14 -6.82
N THR A 27 18.41 -0.29 -7.88
CA THR A 27 19.87 -0.05 -7.88
C THR A 27 20.22 1.31 -7.29
N SER A 28 19.52 2.37 -7.70
CA SER A 28 19.76 3.73 -7.21
C SER A 28 19.29 4.00 -5.78
N LEU A 29 18.57 3.07 -5.18
CA LEU A 29 18.05 3.18 -3.81
C LEU A 29 18.97 2.47 -2.79
N LEU A 30 19.83 1.59 -3.26
CA LEU A 30 20.74 0.85 -2.38
C LEU A 30 21.90 1.73 -1.93
N SER A 31 22.28 1.54 -0.69
CA SER A 31 23.44 2.19 -0.05
C SER A 31 24.41 1.14 0.47
N LEU A 32 25.69 1.53 0.66
CA LEU A 32 26.64 0.69 1.37
C LEU A 32 26.18 0.53 2.83
N GLY A 33 26.27 -0.71 3.34
CA GLY A 33 25.84 -1.06 4.69
C GLY A 33 24.38 -1.51 4.74
N GLU A 34 23.70 -1.14 5.82
CA GLU A 34 22.31 -1.58 6.05
C GLU A 34 21.34 -0.93 5.08
N ASN A 35 20.46 -1.75 4.55
CA ASN A 35 19.29 -1.35 3.75
C ASN A 35 18.03 -1.98 4.33
N VAL A 36 16.91 -1.30 4.23
CA VAL A 36 15.62 -1.78 4.74
C VAL A 36 14.60 -1.83 3.62
N ILE A 37 13.86 -2.92 3.56
CA ILE A 37 12.68 -3.05 2.71
C ILE A 37 11.47 -3.05 3.61
N GLY A 38 10.69 -1.98 3.57
CA GLY A 38 9.40 -1.85 4.26
C GLY A 38 8.24 -2.10 3.31
N VAL A 39 7.28 -2.94 3.74
CA VAL A 39 6.11 -3.29 2.94
C VAL A 39 4.85 -3.11 3.76
N GLN A 40 3.90 -2.34 3.25
CA GLN A 40 2.57 -2.20 3.83
C GLN A 40 1.57 -2.98 3.00
N LEU A 41 0.86 -3.91 3.63
CA LEU A 41 -0.15 -4.74 2.98
C LEU A 41 -1.54 -4.18 3.24
N GLY A 42 -2.31 -4.02 2.16
CA GLY A 42 -3.73 -3.67 2.22
C GLY A 42 -4.60 -4.81 1.71
N ASN A 43 -5.89 -4.76 2.03
CA ASN A 43 -6.85 -5.78 1.60
C ASN A 43 -6.98 -5.88 0.07
N GLY A 44 -7.03 -4.73 -0.61
CA GLY A 44 -7.18 -4.69 -2.07
C GLY A 44 -8.37 -5.51 -2.57
N TRP A 45 -8.19 -6.12 -3.73
CA TRP A 45 -9.15 -7.06 -4.31
C TRP A 45 -9.04 -8.47 -3.73
N TYR A 46 -7.86 -8.85 -3.25
CA TYR A 46 -7.60 -10.18 -2.75
C TYR A 46 -8.36 -10.50 -1.46
N ASN A 47 -8.49 -9.53 -0.57
CA ASN A 47 -9.27 -9.65 0.66
C ASN A 47 -10.43 -8.65 0.69
N HIS A 48 -11.16 -8.55 -0.40
CA HIS A 48 -12.29 -7.64 -0.48
C HIS A 48 -13.40 -8.04 0.49
N GLN A 49 -13.84 -7.13 1.35
CA GLN A 49 -14.76 -7.41 2.45
C GLN A 49 -16.16 -6.84 2.22
N SER A 50 -16.33 -5.97 1.23
CA SER A 50 -17.63 -5.36 0.94
C SER A 50 -18.53 -6.31 0.14
N THR A 51 -19.78 -6.42 0.54
CA THR A 51 -20.82 -7.13 -0.20
C THR A 51 -21.47 -6.27 -1.30
N ALA A 52 -21.04 -5.01 -1.42
CA ALA A 52 -21.69 -4.01 -2.26
C ALA A 52 -21.59 -4.30 -3.76
N VAL A 53 -20.59 -5.05 -4.21
CA VAL A 53 -20.29 -5.26 -5.64
C VAL A 53 -19.88 -6.69 -5.91
N TRP A 54 -20.54 -7.35 -6.85
CA TRP A 54 -20.19 -8.63 -7.46
C TRP A 54 -19.82 -9.79 -6.52
N PHE A 55 -20.22 -9.71 -5.26
CA PHE A 55 -20.00 -10.76 -4.26
C PHE A 55 -18.52 -11.18 -4.09
N PHE A 56 -17.60 -10.26 -4.24
CA PHE A 56 -16.16 -10.54 -4.04
C PHE A 56 -15.83 -10.99 -2.62
N ASP A 57 -16.67 -10.67 -1.66
CA ASP A 57 -16.60 -11.19 -0.29
C ASP A 57 -16.72 -12.73 -0.23
N LYS A 58 -17.30 -13.36 -1.27
CA LYS A 58 -17.48 -14.81 -1.43
C LYS A 58 -16.52 -15.44 -2.45
N ALA A 59 -15.57 -14.68 -2.97
CA ALA A 59 -14.62 -15.18 -3.97
C ALA A 59 -13.79 -16.35 -3.40
N SER A 60 -13.61 -17.41 -4.20
CA SER A 60 -12.89 -18.65 -3.81
C SER A 60 -11.45 -18.39 -3.37
N TRP A 61 -10.81 -17.38 -3.96
CA TRP A 61 -9.43 -17.01 -3.64
C TRP A 61 -9.28 -16.09 -2.42
N ARG A 62 -10.38 -15.54 -1.88
CA ARG A 62 -10.33 -14.56 -0.82
C ARG A 62 -9.59 -15.08 0.40
N ASN A 63 -8.56 -14.33 0.82
CA ASN A 63 -7.76 -14.66 1.99
C ASN A 63 -7.11 -13.40 2.56
N ARG A 64 -6.42 -13.53 3.70
CA ARG A 64 -5.58 -12.45 4.25
C ARG A 64 -4.50 -12.03 3.26
N PRO A 65 -4.16 -10.74 3.16
CA PRO A 65 -3.08 -10.27 2.30
C PRO A 65 -1.79 -11.03 2.57
N LYS A 66 -1.10 -11.38 1.50
CA LYS A 66 0.16 -12.12 1.51
C LYS A 66 1.17 -11.39 0.64
N PHE A 67 2.43 -11.54 0.96
CA PHE A 67 3.52 -10.91 0.22
C PHE A 67 4.63 -11.91 0.01
N THR A 68 5.19 -11.91 -1.18
CA THR A 68 6.45 -12.56 -1.50
C THR A 68 7.27 -11.65 -2.40
N ALA A 69 8.56 -11.58 -2.16
CA ALA A 69 9.50 -10.83 -2.98
C ALA A 69 10.85 -11.54 -3.02
N GLN A 70 11.58 -11.24 -4.07
CA GLN A 70 12.98 -11.65 -4.22
C GLN A 70 13.79 -10.45 -4.72
N LEU A 71 14.87 -10.13 -4.01
CA LEU A 71 15.84 -9.14 -4.41
C LEU A 71 16.99 -9.86 -5.12
N HIS A 72 17.29 -9.45 -6.34
CA HIS A 72 18.41 -9.95 -7.14
C HIS A 72 19.50 -8.88 -7.12
N LEU A 73 20.63 -9.20 -6.54
CA LEU A 73 21.81 -8.36 -6.50
C LEU A 73 22.85 -8.87 -7.48
N ARG A 74 23.38 -7.97 -8.29
CA ARG A 74 24.53 -8.24 -9.14
C ARG A 74 25.63 -7.25 -8.77
N TYR A 75 26.73 -7.78 -8.30
CA TYR A 75 27.88 -6.99 -7.87
C TYR A 75 28.79 -6.63 -9.04
N THR A 76 29.65 -5.64 -8.83
CA THR A 76 30.60 -5.16 -9.86
C THR A 76 31.67 -6.17 -10.22
N ASP A 77 31.94 -7.14 -9.33
CA ASP A 77 32.87 -8.27 -9.59
C ASP A 77 32.21 -9.41 -10.40
N GLY A 78 30.91 -9.24 -10.76
CA GLY A 78 30.14 -10.22 -11.52
C GLY A 78 29.44 -11.28 -10.67
N THR A 79 29.63 -11.29 -9.35
CA THR A 79 28.88 -12.19 -8.45
C THR A 79 27.42 -11.79 -8.35
N THR A 80 26.56 -12.75 -8.01
CA THR A 80 25.13 -12.52 -7.85
C THR A 80 24.66 -13.11 -6.52
N GLU A 81 23.68 -12.42 -5.91
CA GLU A 81 23.02 -12.85 -4.69
C GLU A 81 21.51 -12.72 -4.83
N TYR A 82 20.78 -13.62 -4.17
CA TYR A 82 19.33 -13.64 -4.14
C TYR A 82 18.84 -13.66 -2.70
N LEU A 83 18.08 -12.64 -2.33
CA LEU A 83 17.46 -12.52 -1.00
C LEU A 83 15.95 -12.61 -1.16
N GLY A 84 15.32 -13.55 -0.48
CA GLY A 84 13.87 -13.77 -0.51
C GLY A 84 13.18 -13.33 0.77
N THR A 85 11.86 -13.31 0.72
CA THR A 85 11.03 -13.21 1.93
C THR A 85 10.98 -14.56 2.63
N ASP A 86 11.11 -14.56 3.95
CA ASP A 86 11.06 -15.74 4.81
C ASP A 86 10.51 -15.38 6.20
N SER A 87 10.55 -16.32 7.12
CA SER A 87 10.09 -16.15 8.51
C SER A 87 10.99 -15.22 9.34
N THR A 88 12.15 -14.79 8.87
CA THR A 88 13.00 -13.80 9.56
C THR A 88 12.46 -12.38 9.44
N TRP A 89 11.57 -12.12 8.49
CA TRP A 89 10.91 -10.84 8.36
C TRP A 89 10.04 -10.55 9.58
N GLN A 90 9.99 -9.28 9.94
CA GLN A 90 9.20 -8.83 11.09
C GLN A 90 7.96 -8.07 10.64
N THR A 91 6.88 -8.21 11.38
CA THR A 91 5.57 -7.64 11.05
C THR A 91 4.87 -7.06 12.27
N THR A 92 4.09 -6.02 12.07
CA THR A 92 3.23 -5.42 13.08
C THR A 92 1.99 -4.81 12.42
N ASP A 93 1.02 -4.40 13.23
CA ASP A 93 -0.16 -3.68 12.75
C ASP A 93 0.23 -2.29 12.23
N SER A 94 -0.44 -1.89 11.16
CA SER A 94 -0.26 -0.57 10.55
C SER A 94 -1.19 0.48 11.16
N PRO A 95 -0.90 1.80 10.99
CA PRO A 95 -1.85 2.86 11.33
C PRO A 95 -3.15 2.82 10.50
N VAL A 96 -3.17 2.11 9.37
CA VAL A 96 -4.41 1.84 8.61
C VAL A 96 -5.16 0.70 9.29
N ILE A 97 -6.12 1.03 10.15
CA ILE A 97 -6.86 0.06 10.95
C ILE A 97 -8.04 -0.58 10.20
N PHE A 98 -8.44 0.00 9.08
CA PHE A 98 -9.42 -0.56 8.14
C PHE A 98 -9.17 -0.02 6.75
N ASN A 99 -9.26 -0.87 5.74
CA ASN A 99 -9.24 -0.44 4.33
C ASN A 99 -10.13 -1.34 3.46
N SER A 100 -10.84 -0.70 2.55
CA SER A 100 -11.67 -1.36 1.55
C SER A 100 -11.78 -0.46 0.32
N ILE A 101 -11.66 -1.03 -0.86
CA ILE A 101 -11.70 -0.28 -2.14
C ILE A 101 -13.00 0.50 -2.29
N TYR A 102 -14.14 -0.08 -1.88
CA TYR A 102 -15.46 0.53 -2.07
C TYR A 102 -16.03 1.21 -0.83
N THR A 103 -15.49 0.96 0.35
CA THR A 103 -16.13 1.44 1.57
C THR A 103 -15.39 2.64 2.14
N ALA A 104 -14.18 2.46 2.60
CA ALA A 104 -13.40 3.52 3.24
C ALA A 104 -11.96 3.06 3.57
N GLU A 105 -11.17 4.01 4.04
CA GLU A 105 -9.94 3.78 4.78
C GLU A 105 -10.06 4.49 6.13
N HIS A 106 -9.70 3.79 7.21
CA HIS A 106 -9.60 4.36 8.55
C HIS A 106 -8.14 4.36 8.97
N TYR A 107 -7.62 5.55 9.24
CA TYR A 107 -6.25 5.78 9.61
C TYR A 107 -6.16 6.35 11.03
N ASP A 108 -5.34 5.74 11.87
CA ASP A 108 -5.07 6.21 13.23
C ASP A 108 -3.62 6.68 13.34
N ALA A 109 -3.40 7.98 13.23
CA ALA A 109 -2.07 8.60 13.32
C ALA A 109 -1.37 8.35 14.67
N GLN A 110 -2.07 7.93 15.73
CA GLN A 110 -1.45 7.59 17.00
C GLN A 110 -0.69 6.26 16.96
N LYS A 111 -0.93 5.46 15.91
CA LYS A 111 -0.26 4.16 15.66
C LYS A 111 0.91 4.27 14.69
N GLU A 112 1.23 5.48 14.23
CA GLU A 112 2.40 5.68 13.38
C GLU A 112 3.69 5.29 14.11
N LEU A 113 4.54 4.56 13.42
CA LEU A 113 5.86 4.16 13.88
C LEU A 113 6.90 4.88 13.02
N ALA A 114 7.36 6.03 13.49
CA ALA A 114 8.32 6.84 12.74
C ALA A 114 9.61 6.06 12.49
N GLY A 115 10.06 6.04 11.22
CA GLY A 115 11.30 5.40 10.82
C GLY A 115 11.27 3.87 10.72
N TRP A 116 10.08 3.24 10.75
CA TRP A 116 9.92 1.79 10.66
C TRP A 116 10.54 1.15 9.40
N ASP A 117 10.72 1.95 8.37
CA ASP A 117 11.31 1.60 7.06
C ASP A 117 12.74 2.13 6.90
N SER A 118 13.42 2.42 8.00
CA SER A 118 14.76 3.00 8.00
C SER A 118 15.77 2.13 8.75
N PRO A 119 17.05 2.12 8.34
CA PRO A 119 18.09 1.41 9.07
C PRO A 119 18.17 1.81 10.54
N GLY A 120 18.45 0.84 11.41
CA GLY A 120 18.57 1.05 12.85
C GLY A 120 17.22 1.18 13.59
N PHE A 121 16.08 0.97 12.92
CA PHE A 121 14.79 0.95 13.61
C PHE A 121 14.71 -0.21 14.62
N ASN A 122 14.26 0.07 15.82
CA ASN A 122 14.06 -0.93 16.85
C ASN A 122 12.68 -1.59 16.73
N ALA A 123 12.64 -2.78 16.17
CA ALA A 123 11.42 -3.56 16.01
C ALA A 123 11.08 -4.45 17.22
N THR A 124 11.52 -4.08 18.41
CA THR A 124 11.17 -4.81 19.64
C THR A 124 9.65 -4.90 19.80
N GLY A 125 9.15 -6.11 19.99
CA GLY A 125 7.72 -6.38 20.12
C GLY A 125 7.00 -6.63 18.80
N TRP A 126 7.70 -6.58 17.66
CA TRP A 126 7.15 -7.05 16.39
C TRP A 126 7.13 -8.60 16.37
N TYR A 127 6.26 -9.15 15.57
CA TYR A 127 6.14 -10.58 15.37
C TYR A 127 6.96 -11.02 14.16
N HIS A 128 7.38 -12.27 14.13
CA HIS A 128 7.93 -12.88 12.92
C HIS A 128 6.82 -13.10 11.89
N ALA A 129 7.16 -12.91 10.63
CA ALA A 129 6.27 -13.23 9.53
C ALA A 129 5.97 -14.75 9.52
N GLN A 130 4.73 -15.08 9.20
CA GLN A 130 4.31 -16.47 9.07
C GLN A 130 4.33 -16.87 7.60
N GLU A 131 5.04 -17.92 7.30
CA GLU A 131 5.00 -18.53 5.98
C GLU A 131 3.62 -19.16 5.75
N THR A 132 3.14 -19.04 4.54
CA THR A 132 1.82 -19.55 4.16
C THR A 132 1.84 -19.97 2.69
N GLU A 133 0.93 -20.85 2.34
CA GLU A 133 0.79 -21.31 0.97
C GLU A 133 0.43 -20.16 0.02
N SER A 134 0.98 -20.23 -1.18
CA SER A 134 0.56 -19.38 -2.30
C SER A 134 -0.84 -19.78 -2.77
N PRO A 135 -1.70 -18.83 -3.16
CA PRO A 135 -3.00 -19.18 -3.74
C PRO A 135 -2.88 -19.89 -5.09
N THR A 136 -1.74 -19.80 -5.75
CA THR A 136 -1.41 -20.49 -7.00
C THR A 136 0.10 -20.54 -7.21
N GLU A 137 0.55 -21.54 -7.97
CA GLU A 137 1.95 -21.64 -8.43
C GLU A 137 2.21 -20.82 -9.71
N THR A 138 1.14 -20.35 -10.35
CA THR A 138 1.26 -19.61 -11.62
C THR A 138 1.53 -18.12 -11.34
N ILE A 139 2.79 -17.72 -11.44
CA ILE A 139 3.23 -16.33 -11.34
C ILE A 139 3.62 -15.84 -12.74
N LYS A 140 3.08 -14.70 -13.17
CA LYS A 140 3.39 -14.07 -14.45
C LYS A 140 3.75 -12.62 -14.27
N SER A 141 4.67 -12.11 -15.06
CA SER A 141 4.98 -10.68 -15.06
C SER A 141 3.78 -9.85 -15.49
N GLN A 142 3.53 -8.77 -14.76
CA GLN A 142 2.52 -7.80 -15.14
C GLN A 142 3.02 -7.02 -16.36
N VAL A 143 2.26 -7.08 -17.45
CA VAL A 143 2.57 -6.36 -18.69
C VAL A 143 1.83 -5.03 -18.83
N MET A 144 0.88 -4.75 -17.92
CA MET A 144 0.11 -3.52 -17.95
C MET A 144 0.86 -2.37 -17.29
N HIS A 145 0.65 -1.17 -17.80
CA HIS A 145 1.22 0.02 -17.18
C HIS A 145 0.71 0.20 -15.74
N PRO A 146 1.59 0.52 -14.78
CA PRO A 146 1.17 0.80 -13.42
C PRO A 146 0.37 2.11 -13.37
N ILE A 147 -0.55 2.19 -12.42
CA ILE A 147 -1.17 3.47 -12.05
C ILE A 147 -0.08 4.36 -11.46
N ARG A 148 0.03 5.58 -11.96
CA ARG A 148 1.05 6.55 -11.54
C ARG A 148 0.40 7.88 -11.23
N GLU A 149 1.02 8.65 -10.36
CA GLU A 149 0.73 10.07 -10.25
C GLU A 149 1.20 10.78 -11.53
N THR A 150 0.26 11.40 -12.23
CA THR A 150 0.53 12.13 -13.48
C THR A 150 0.45 13.63 -13.30
N ALA A 151 -0.31 14.10 -12.31
CA ALA A 151 -0.47 15.51 -11.99
C ALA A 151 -0.92 15.70 -10.54
N ARG A 152 -0.69 16.88 -10.00
CA ARG A 152 -1.22 17.36 -8.72
C ARG A 152 -2.12 18.56 -8.93
N TYR A 153 -3.28 18.53 -8.34
CA TYR A 153 -4.25 19.61 -8.40
C TYR A 153 -4.49 20.17 -7.00
N THR A 154 -4.43 21.48 -6.88
CA THR A 154 -4.85 22.18 -5.66
C THR A 154 -6.32 22.52 -5.78
N ALA A 155 -7.05 22.44 -4.66
CA ALA A 155 -8.43 22.89 -4.63
C ALA A 155 -8.52 24.37 -5.01
N THR A 156 -9.42 24.68 -5.92
CA THR A 156 -9.64 26.06 -6.44
C THR A 156 -10.58 26.85 -5.57
N GLN A 157 -11.43 26.19 -4.80
CA GLN A 157 -12.39 26.82 -3.91
C GLN A 157 -12.56 25.98 -2.65
N CYS A 158 -12.73 26.66 -1.51
CA CYS A 158 -13.17 26.07 -0.23
C CYS A 158 -14.44 26.78 0.22
N LYS A 159 -15.54 26.04 0.33
CA LYS A 159 -16.82 26.55 0.82
C LYS A 159 -17.11 25.97 2.19
N LYS A 160 -17.25 26.83 3.19
CA LYS A 160 -17.75 26.45 4.53
C LYS A 160 -19.25 26.23 4.45
N ILE A 161 -19.72 25.04 4.79
CA ILE A 161 -21.14 24.71 4.86
C ILE A 161 -21.67 24.97 6.27
N ASN A 162 -20.91 24.57 7.30
CA ASN A 162 -21.16 24.84 8.70
C ASN A 162 -19.84 24.78 9.49
N ASP A 163 -19.88 24.84 10.82
CA ASP A 163 -18.66 24.91 11.64
C ASP A 163 -17.78 23.67 11.59
N SER A 164 -18.31 22.54 11.12
CA SER A 164 -17.59 21.27 11.04
C SER A 164 -17.50 20.68 9.63
N CYS A 165 -18.09 21.36 8.62
CA CYS A 165 -18.17 20.84 7.27
C CYS A 165 -17.70 21.85 6.23
N TYR A 166 -16.75 21.43 5.41
CA TYR A 166 -16.17 22.20 4.32
C TYR A 166 -16.23 21.41 3.02
N VAL A 167 -16.49 22.06 1.91
CA VAL A 167 -16.47 21.47 0.56
C VAL A 167 -15.32 22.11 -0.21
N TYR A 168 -14.45 21.27 -0.75
CA TYR A 168 -13.35 21.67 -1.60
C TYR A 168 -13.65 21.31 -3.04
N HIS A 169 -13.53 22.27 -3.94
CA HIS A 169 -13.72 22.06 -5.37
C HIS A 169 -12.36 22.00 -6.07
N PHE A 170 -12.24 21.07 -6.98
CA PHE A 170 -11.07 20.90 -7.83
C PHE A 170 -11.40 21.36 -9.25
N PRO A 171 -10.39 21.71 -10.09
CA PRO A 171 -10.62 22.30 -11.41
C PRO A 171 -11.26 21.35 -12.43
N GLN A 172 -11.23 20.05 -12.14
CA GLN A 172 -11.76 19.02 -13.02
C GLN A 172 -12.05 17.73 -12.24
N ASN A 173 -12.76 16.79 -12.85
CA ASN A 173 -12.90 15.43 -12.32
C ASN A 173 -11.56 14.71 -12.34
N ILE A 174 -11.22 14.04 -11.25
CA ILE A 174 -9.91 13.44 -11.03
C ILE A 174 -10.08 12.00 -10.54
N ALA A 175 -9.37 11.08 -11.16
CA ALA A 175 -9.15 9.76 -10.60
C ALA A 175 -7.82 9.78 -9.83
N GLY A 176 -7.86 9.76 -8.51
CA GLY A 176 -6.64 9.94 -7.72
C GLY A 176 -6.84 9.77 -6.22
N VAL A 177 -5.88 10.26 -5.47
CA VAL A 177 -5.85 10.27 -4.01
C VAL A 177 -5.79 11.70 -3.49
N THR A 178 -6.34 11.93 -2.31
CA THR A 178 -6.33 13.25 -1.68
C THR A 178 -5.17 13.37 -0.71
N GLU A 179 -4.37 14.43 -0.85
CA GLU A 179 -3.44 14.87 0.17
C GLU A 179 -4.11 15.95 1.01
N LEU A 180 -4.21 15.74 2.32
CA LEU A 180 -4.79 16.69 3.25
C LEU A 180 -3.76 17.07 4.32
N LYS A 181 -3.40 18.37 4.38
CA LYS A 181 -2.56 18.92 5.44
C LYS A 181 -3.43 19.53 6.52
N VAL A 182 -3.35 19.01 7.73
CA VAL A 182 -4.19 19.45 8.84
C VAL A 182 -3.37 19.74 10.07
N LYS A 183 -3.89 20.64 10.90
CA LYS A 183 -3.39 20.93 12.24
C LYS A 183 -4.57 20.87 13.21
N GLY A 184 -4.50 20.00 14.19
CA GLY A 184 -5.57 19.81 15.16
C GLY A 184 -5.04 19.37 16.52
N LYS A 185 -5.92 19.32 17.50
CA LYS A 185 -5.61 18.76 18.83
C LYS A 185 -5.57 17.22 18.73
N LYS A 186 -4.81 16.59 19.63
CA LYS A 186 -4.80 15.11 19.76
C LYS A 186 -6.24 14.58 19.88
N GLY A 187 -6.56 13.54 19.15
CA GLY A 187 -7.89 12.93 19.11
C GLY A 187 -8.89 13.61 18.17
N THR A 188 -8.50 14.67 17.44
CA THR A 188 -9.35 15.23 16.38
C THR A 188 -9.60 14.19 15.31
N LYS A 189 -10.88 13.96 14.98
CA LYS A 189 -11.30 13.06 13.91
C LYS A 189 -11.68 13.86 12.68
N LEU A 190 -11.16 13.47 11.53
CA LEU A 190 -11.48 14.01 10.22
C LEU A 190 -12.16 12.95 9.37
N ARG A 191 -13.19 13.34 8.66
CA ARG A 191 -13.88 12.49 7.69
C ARG A 191 -13.80 13.12 6.32
N LEU A 192 -13.13 12.45 5.41
CA LEU A 192 -13.12 12.81 4.00
C LEU A 192 -14.23 12.03 3.28
N LYS A 193 -14.95 12.73 2.43
CA LYS A 193 -15.88 12.12 1.48
C LYS A 193 -15.56 12.68 0.10
N HIS A 194 -15.45 11.81 -0.86
CA HIS A 194 -15.32 12.17 -2.25
C HIS A 194 -16.70 12.09 -2.90
N GLY A 195 -17.00 13.05 -3.74
CA GLY A 195 -18.22 13.11 -4.51
C GLY A 195 -17.92 13.47 -5.95
N GLU A 196 -18.70 12.93 -6.86
CA GLU A 196 -18.75 13.28 -8.25
C GLU A 196 -20.06 14.02 -8.50
N LEU A 197 -20.03 15.09 -9.30
CA LEU A 197 -21.21 15.87 -9.67
C LEU A 197 -21.98 15.21 -10.80
#